data_1ef13a2b182a6c79a88cd2c541a61958
#
_entry.id   1ef13a2b182a6c79a88cd2c541a61958
#
_cell.length_a   1.000
_cell.length_b   1.000
_cell.length_c   1.000
_cell.angle_alpha   90.00
_cell.angle_beta   90.00
_cell.angle_gamma   90.00
#
_symmetry.space_group_name_H-M   'P 1'
#
loop_
_entity.id
_entity.type
_entity.pdbx_description
1 polymer ?
#
loop_
_entity_poly.entity_id
_entity_poly.type
_entity_poly.pdbx_seq_one_letter_code
_entity_poly.pdbx_strand_id
1 'polypeptide(L)'
;MLKQAIDFKNESDYLFSILKKLSDADFNEKTLFKEWTFNDIIRHLHVWNHAANLSISKNNKGWKEFSHKVNFYLNNGKTLNDFEKNFVKKLKGKQLLSVWKDLYEKVSENFKK
;
A
#
# COMPACT_ATOMS: atom_id res chain seq x y z
N MET A 1 -16.51 -13.77 2.96
CA MET A 1 -15.56 -13.01 2.11
C MET A 1 -16.16 -11.70 1.58
N LEU A 2 -17.40 -11.71 1.12
CA LEU A 2 -18.02 -10.48 0.59
C LEU A 2 -18.07 -9.36 1.62
N LYS A 3 -18.41 -9.67 2.87
CA LYS A 3 -18.44 -8.66 3.94
C LYS A 3 -17.09 -8.02 4.15
N GLN A 4 -16.02 -8.82 4.19
CA GLN A 4 -14.67 -8.32 4.36
C GLN A 4 -14.25 -7.44 3.18
N ALA A 5 -14.67 -7.79 1.97
CA ALA A 5 -14.38 -6.97 0.79
C ALA A 5 -15.07 -5.61 0.87
N ILE A 6 -16.32 -5.59 1.32
CA ILE A 6 -17.09 -4.36 1.50
C ILE A 6 -16.46 -3.49 2.60
N ASP A 7 -16.12 -4.09 3.74
CA ASP A 7 -15.49 -3.38 4.85
C ASP A 7 -14.15 -2.78 4.44
N PHE A 8 -13.33 -3.57 3.73
CA PHE A 8 -12.03 -3.09 3.22
C PHE A 8 -12.21 -1.87 2.31
N LYS A 9 -13.16 -1.96 1.37
CA LYS A 9 -13.41 -0.86 0.45
C LYS A 9 -13.92 0.37 1.17
N ASN A 10 -14.85 0.20 2.11
CA ASN A 10 -15.42 1.33 2.84
C ASN A 10 -14.37 2.03 3.69
N GLU A 11 -13.50 1.29 4.37
CA GLU A 11 -12.43 1.87 5.17
C GLU A 11 -11.42 2.60 4.29
N SER A 12 -11.08 2.00 3.15
CA SER A 12 -10.16 2.62 2.20
C SER A 12 -10.74 3.89 1.60
N ASP A 13 -12.02 3.86 1.22
CA ASP A 13 -12.71 5.05 0.68
C ASP A 13 -12.77 6.17 1.72
N TYR A 14 -13.02 5.81 2.98
CA TYR A 14 -13.03 6.81 4.06
C TYR A 14 -11.67 7.46 4.23
N LEU A 15 -10.61 6.68 4.28
CA LEU A 15 -9.26 7.19 4.37
C LEU A 15 -8.92 8.07 3.16
N PHE A 16 -9.28 7.63 1.97
CA PHE A 16 -9.08 8.42 0.75
C PHE A 16 -9.79 9.77 0.84
N SER A 17 -11.02 9.78 1.37
CA SER A 17 -11.80 11.02 1.48
C SER A 17 -11.12 12.06 2.38
N ILE A 18 -10.35 11.60 3.36
CA ILE A 18 -9.59 12.47 4.25
C ILE A 18 -8.30 12.94 3.56
N LEU A 19 -7.56 11.99 2.99
CA LEU A 19 -6.23 12.27 2.43
C LEU A 19 -6.27 13.10 1.15
N LYS A 20 -7.35 13.01 0.37
CA LYS A 20 -7.45 13.77 -0.88
C LYS A 20 -7.48 15.28 -0.65
N LYS A 21 -7.76 15.71 0.57
CA LYS A 21 -7.79 17.13 0.96
C LYS A 21 -6.40 17.68 1.27
N LEU A 22 -5.40 16.80 1.41
CA LEU A 22 -4.05 17.22 1.77
C LEU A 22 -3.31 17.73 0.54
N SER A 23 -2.43 18.71 0.75
CA SER A 23 -1.47 19.12 -0.28
C SER A 23 -0.32 18.13 -0.34
N ASP A 24 0.49 18.18 -1.40
CA ASP A 24 1.68 17.33 -1.49
C ASP A 24 2.63 17.57 -0.32
N ALA A 25 2.74 18.82 0.15
CA ALA A 25 3.58 19.14 1.31
C ALA A 25 3.07 18.47 2.58
N ASP A 26 1.76 18.39 2.77
CA ASP A 26 1.17 17.76 3.95
C ASP A 26 1.53 16.28 4.05
N PHE A 27 1.74 15.60 2.92
CA PHE A 27 2.10 14.18 2.91
C PHE A 27 3.48 13.93 3.51
N ASN A 28 4.32 14.96 3.61
CA ASN A 28 5.65 14.85 4.20
C ASN A 28 5.66 15.10 5.72
N GLU A 29 4.51 15.48 6.29
CA GLU A 29 4.43 15.73 7.72
C GLU A 29 4.38 14.42 8.51
N LYS A 30 5.08 14.41 9.65
CA LYS A 30 5.09 13.24 10.53
C LYS A 30 3.78 13.11 11.28
N THR A 31 3.34 11.88 11.44
CA THR A 31 2.17 11.54 12.25
C THR A 31 2.63 11.09 13.63
N LEU A 32 1.69 10.87 14.54
CA LEU A 32 1.99 10.30 15.86
C LEU A 32 2.30 8.81 15.78
N PHE A 33 2.01 8.15 14.66
CA PHE A 33 2.28 6.74 14.50
C PHE A 33 3.75 6.53 14.12
N LYS A 34 4.58 6.16 15.07
CA LYS A 34 6.01 5.84 14.88
C LYS A 34 6.78 6.94 14.15
N GLU A 35 6.29 8.16 14.18
CA GLU A 35 6.84 9.31 13.45
C GLU A 35 6.84 9.12 11.93
N TRP A 36 5.99 8.23 11.43
CA TRP A 36 5.84 8.03 9.98
C TRP A 36 5.12 9.23 9.36
N THR A 37 5.52 9.59 8.15
CA THR A 37 4.79 10.57 7.35
C THR A 37 3.55 9.93 6.74
N PHE A 38 2.63 10.75 6.22
CA PHE A 38 1.50 10.21 5.46
C PHE A 38 1.99 9.43 4.23
N ASN A 39 3.08 9.90 3.58
CA ASN A 39 3.69 9.14 2.48
C ASN A 39 4.10 7.73 2.94
N ASP A 40 4.72 7.61 4.10
CA ASP A 40 5.14 6.30 4.63
C ASP A 40 3.95 5.38 4.85
N ILE A 41 2.86 5.91 5.42
CA ILE A 41 1.66 5.13 5.71
C ILE A 41 1.03 4.63 4.40
N ILE A 42 0.86 5.50 3.42
CA ILE A 42 0.22 5.12 2.15
C ILE A 42 1.10 4.17 1.36
N ARG A 43 2.44 4.36 1.38
CA ARG A 43 3.36 3.39 0.77
C ARG A 43 3.19 2.01 1.38
N HIS A 44 3.14 1.96 2.71
CA HIS A 44 2.95 0.69 3.41
C HIS A 44 1.65 0.01 3.00
N LEU A 45 0.54 0.74 3.04
CA LEU A 45 -0.76 0.20 2.65
C LEU A 45 -0.76 -0.26 1.19
N HIS A 46 -0.16 0.53 0.30
CA HIS A 46 -0.11 0.21 -1.13
C HIS A 46 0.69 -1.06 -1.41
N VAL A 47 1.87 -1.18 -0.83
CA VAL A 47 2.74 -2.34 -1.04
C VAL A 47 2.06 -3.62 -0.54
N TRP A 48 1.42 -3.57 0.63
CA TRP A 48 0.78 -4.77 1.19
C TRP A 48 -0.56 -5.07 0.54
N ASN A 49 -1.25 -4.07 -0.05
CA ASN A 49 -2.38 -4.32 -0.93
C ASN A 49 -1.93 -5.06 -2.19
N HIS A 50 -0.75 -4.72 -2.72
CA HIS A 50 -0.17 -5.45 -3.85
C HIS A 50 0.09 -6.91 -3.48
N ALA A 51 0.69 -7.15 -2.31
CA ALA A 51 0.94 -8.50 -1.83
C ALA A 51 -0.38 -9.29 -1.68
N ALA A 52 -1.39 -8.67 -1.09
CA ALA A 52 -2.70 -9.29 -0.95
C ALA A 52 -3.32 -9.63 -2.30
N ASN A 53 -3.19 -8.74 -3.28
CA ASN A 53 -3.70 -8.97 -4.62
C ASN A 53 -3.04 -10.17 -5.29
N LEU A 54 -1.72 -10.32 -5.11
CA LEU A 54 -1.00 -11.50 -5.63
C LEU A 54 -1.53 -12.79 -5.02
N SER A 55 -1.78 -12.77 -3.72
CA SER A 55 -2.31 -13.95 -3.01
C SER A 55 -3.73 -14.29 -3.46
N ILE A 56 -4.61 -13.29 -3.52
CA ILE A 56 -6.03 -13.49 -3.89
C ILE A 56 -6.14 -13.99 -5.31
N SER A 57 -5.35 -13.46 -6.24
CA SER A 57 -5.38 -13.84 -7.64
C SER A 57 -4.59 -15.11 -7.92
N LYS A 58 -4.03 -15.73 -6.89
CA LYS A 58 -3.24 -16.97 -6.98
C LYS A 58 -2.04 -16.84 -7.92
N ASN A 59 -1.46 -15.67 -7.95
CA ASN A 59 -0.26 -15.41 -8.76
C ASN A 59 0.97 -15.88 -8.00
N ASN A 60 1.22 -17.19 -8.03
CA ASN A 60 2.30 -17.81 -7.27
C ASN A 60 3.68 -17.33 -7.68
N LYS A 61 3.88 -17.10 -8.97
CA LYS A 61 5.17 -16.58 -9.48
C LYS A 61 5.42 -15.17 -8.95
N GLY A 62 4.43 -14.30 -9.06
CA GLY A 62 4.52 -12.94 -8.54
C GLY A 62 4.74 -12.91 -7.05
N TRP A 63 4.06 -13.78 -6.31
CA TRP A 63 4.23 -13.90 -4.86
C TRP A 63 5.66 -14.30 -4.50
N LYS A 64 6.22 -15.29 -5.20
CA LYS A 64 7.60 -15.72 -4.96
C LYS A 64 8.60 -14.60 -5.22
N GLU A 65 8.42 -13.87 -6.31
CA GLU A 65 9.29 -12.75 -6.65
C GLU A 65 9.20 -11.65 -5.59
N PHE A 66 7.99 -11.33 -5.15
CA PHE A 66 7.76 -10.32 -4.12
C PHE A 66 8.43 -10.73 -2.80
N SER A 67 8.17 -11.95 -2.34
CA SER A 67 8.73 -12.48 -1.09
C SER A 67 10.24 -12.51 -1.13
N HIS A 68 10.81 -12.89 -2.28
CA HIS A 68 12.27 -12.94 -2.45
C HIS A 68 12.89 -11.54 -2.30
N LYS A 69 12.26 -10.53 -2.87
CA LYS A 69 12.75 -9.14 -2.75
C LYS A 69 12.68 -8.63 -1.32
N VAL A 70 11.59 -8.92 -0.62
CA VAL A 70 11.43 -8.55 0.80
C VAL A 70 12.55 -9.19 1.62
N ASN A 71 12.74 -10.50 1.46
CA ASN A 71 13.76 -11.24 2.19
C ASN A 71 15.16 -10.73 1.89
N PHE A 72 15.42 -10.38 0.63
CA PHE A 72 16.72 -9.82 0.24
C PHE A 72 17.01 -8.53 1.02
N TYR A 73 16.04 -7.61 1.12
CA TYR A 73 16.22 -6.39 1.88
C TYR A 73 16.48 -6.66 3.36
N LEU A 74 15.66 -7.51 3.98
CA LEU A 74 15.78 -7.81 5.40
C LEU A 74 17.10 -8.51 5.72
N ASN A 75 17.54 -9.42 4.85
CA ASN A 75 18.78 -10.16 5.05
C ASN A 75 20.03 -9.28 4.84
N ASN A 76 19.87 -8.11 4.21
CA ASN A 76 20.96 -7.18 3.98
C ASN A 76 20.91 -5.96 4.91
N GLY A 77 20.23 -6.10 6.05
CA GLY A 77 20.19 -5.07 7.08
C GLY A 77 19.28 -3.89 6.77
N LYS A 78 18.42 -4.03 5.78
CA LYS A 78 17.45 -2.99 5.44
C LYS A 78 16.14 -3.22 6.18
N THR A 79 15.29 -2.18 6.23
CA THR A 79 13.99 -2.27 6.89
C THR A 79 12.89 -2.50 5.86
N LEU A 80 11.69 -2.85 6.35
CA LEU A 80 10.51 -2.93 5.49
C LEU A 80 10.22 -1.58 4.83
N ASN A 81 10.40 -0.50 5.56
CA ASN A 81 10.20 0.85 5.01
C ASN A 81 11.15 1.12 3.85
N ASP A 82 12.40 0.66 3.94
CA ASP A 82 13.35 0.77 2.83
C ASP A 82 12.87 0.00 1.62
N PHE A 83 12.36 -1.21 1.82
CA PHE A 83 11.80 -2.00 0.74
C PHE A 83 10.61 -1.29 0.10
N GLU A 84 9.70 -0.76 0.91
CA GLU A 84 8.51 -0.07 0.43
C GLU A 84 8.85 1.16 -0.41
N LYS A 85 9.84 1.94 0.03
CA LYS A 85 10.31 3.10 -0.73
C LYS A 85 10.87 2.70 -2.09
N ASN A 86 11.63 1.63 -2.14
CA ASN A 86 12.18 1.12 -3.39
C ASN A 86 11.06 0.59 -4.31
N PHE A 87 10.08 -0.09 -3.73
CA PHE A 87 8.98 -0.68 -4.48
C PHE A 87 8.16 0.39 -5.22
N VAL A 88 7.82 1.47 -4.53
CA VAL A 88 7.02 2.55 -5.14
C VAL A 88 7.87 3.56 -5.89
N LYS A 89 9.20 3.46 -5.77
CA LYS A 89 10.17 4.33 -6.44
C LYS A 89 9.94 5.79 -6.04
N LYS A 90 9.66 6.67 -7.02
CA LYS A 90 9.53 8.10 -6.78
C LYS A 90 8.10 8.55 -6.46
N LEU A 91 7.15 7.62 -6.41
CA LEU A 91 5.75 7.98 -6.12
C LEU A 91 5.62 8.52 -4.71
N LYS A 92 4.93 9.65 -4.59
CA LYS A 92 4.67 10.30 -3.30
C LYS A 92 3.48 11.25 -3.45
N GLY A 93 2.95 11.71 -2.32
CA GLY A 93 1.89 12.69 -2.29
C GLY A 93 0.65 12.23 -3.06
N LYS A 94 0.07 13.15 -3.81
CA LYS A 94 -1.18 12.89 -4.54
C LYS A 94 -1.03 11.82 -5.62
N GLN A 95 0.15 11.69 -6.23
CA GLN A 95 0.40 10.63 -7.20
C GLN A 95 0.36 9.26 -6.54
N LEU A 96 1.00 9.13 -5.38
CA LEU A 96 0.96 7.89 -4.61
C LEU A 96 -0.47 7.59 -4.15
N LEU A 97 -1.19 8.60 -3.69
CA LEU A 97 -2.57 8.45 -3.28
C LEU A 97 -3.44 7.91 -4.42
N SER A 98 -3.24 8.42 -5.64
CA SER A 98 -3.99 8.00 -6.83
C SER A 98 -3.74 6.53 -7.17
N VAL A 99 -2.47 6.09 -7.19
CA VAL A 99 -2.18 4.68 -7.51
C VAL A 99 -2.64 3.75 -6.38
N TRP A 100 -2.58 4.21 -5.13
CA TRP A 100 -3.13 3.45 -4.00
C TRP A 100 -4.64 3.26 -4.16
N LYS A 101 -5.36 4.32 -4.54
CA LYS A 101 -6.80 4.23 -4.76
C LYS A 101 -7.14 3.21 -5.85
N ASP A 102 -6.46 3.31 -6.99
CA ASP A 102 -6.69 2.38 -8.11
C ASP A 102 -6.48 0.94 -7.68
N LEU A 103 -5.42 0.69 -6.90
CA LEU A 103 -5.11 -0.67 -6.47
C LEU A 103 -6.11 -1.18 -5.43
N TYR A 104 -6.50 -0.37 -4.44
CA TYR A 104 -7.43 -0.89 -3.44
C TYR A 104 -8.79 -1.17 -4.04
N GLU A 105 -9.22 -0.39 -5.04
CA GLU A 105 -10.46 -0.68 -5.76
C GLU A 105 -10.36 -2.02 -6.48
N LYS A 106 -9.24 -2.28 -7.12
CA LYS A 106 -8.99 -3.54 -7.80
C LYS A 106 -8.94 -4.72 -6.83
N VAL A 107 -8.26 -4.56 -5.70
CA VAL A 107 -8.20 -5.58 -4.65
C VAL A 107 -9.61 -5.88 -4.13
N SER A 108 -10.39 -4.84 -3.89
CA SER A 108 -11.78 -4.99 -3.44
C SER A 108 -12.60 -5.82 -4.42
N GLU A 109 -12.47 -5.56 -5.71
CA GLU A 109 -13.17 -6.34 -6.74
C GLU A 109 -12.71 -7.81 -6.74
N ASN A 110 -11.41 -8.04 -6.59
CA ASN A 110 -10.87 -9.40 -6.57
C ASN A 110 -11.33 -10.19 -5.34
N PHE A 111 -11.54 -9.52 -4.20
CA PHE A 111 -12.09 -10.16 -3.01
C PHE A 111 -13.50 -10.68 -3.21
N LYS A 112 -14.26 -10.06 -4.10
CA LYS A 112 -15.67 -10.44 -4.35
C LYS A 112 -15.82 -11.71 -5.19
N LYS A 113 -14.76 -12.15 -5.83
CA LYS A 113 -14.80 -13.29 -6.75
C LYS A 113 -14.68 -14.65 -6.07
#